data_a0ab0d5fed2539defb287ccf1b716562
#
_entry.id   a0ab0d5fed2539defb287ccf1b716562
#
_cell.length_a   1.000
_cell.length_b   1.000
_cell.length_c   1.000
_cell.angle_alpha   90.00
_cell.angle_beta   90.00
_cell.angle_gamma   90.00
#
_symmetry.space_group_name_H-M   'P 1'
#
loop_
_entity.id
_entity.type
_entity.pdbx_description
1 polymer ?
#
loop_
_entity_poly.entity_id
_entity_poly.type
_entity_poly.pdbx_seq_one_letter_code
_entity_poly.pdbx_strand_id
1 'polypeptide(L)'
;MNCRICGGPSNVIGEKLGRFAKRPFVLRRCQRCQFSFVENPWLDYAQIYDAAYYEGRGADPLVDYRFELAQPELTIRRHEWEGIVKIVGQLTAFTPKTRWLDFGCGNGGLVRHARKATGCEVVGFEQGGIVAAARAAGIPILEPGALAGLEGSFDVVTAIEVLEHVADPPATLREIRRLLRPGGLFFYTTGNAAPFRDHLLSWGYFIPEIHISLYEPASMTEALRRTGFEPRQHGYLPGWDDVIRFKVLKNLKLRRSRALHRAVPWHLLGRVVDRHHRLTEFPVAHAI
;
A
#
# COMPACT_ATOMS: atom_id res chain seq x y z
N MET A 1 -3.02 -16.35 -21.42
CA MET A 1 -1.92 -15.58 -20.76
C MET A 1 -1.57 -16.26 -19.45
N ASN A 2 -0.29 -16.28 -19.07
CA ASN A 2 0.15 -16.87 -17.82
C ASN A 2 0.15 -15.84 -16.68
N CYS A 3 0.00 -16.35 -15.46
CA CYS A 3 0.03 -15.56 -14.24
C CYS A 3 1.41 -14.92 -14.03
N ARG A 4 1.44 -13.63 -13.73
CA ARG A 4 2.68 -12.86 -13.49
C ARG A 4 3.43 -13.31 -12.24
N ILE A 5 2.74 -13.90 -11.24
CA ILE A 5 3.37 -14.37 -9.99
C ILE A 5 3.91 -15.79 -10.16
N CYS A 6 3.05 -16.77 -10.51
CA CYS A 6 3.41 -18.18 -10.43
C CYS A 6 3.62 -18.88 -11.79
N GLY A 7 3.42 -18.16 -12.91
CA GLY A 7 3.52 -18.72 -14.26
C GLY A 7 2.38 -19.68 -14.64
N GLY A 8 1.42 -19.94 -13.74
CA GLY A 8 0.31 -20.85 -13.99
C GLY A 8 -0.74 -20.27 -14.96
N PRO A 9 -1.66 -21.11 -15.48
CA PRO A 9 -2.72 -20.66 -16.38
C PRO A 9 -3.67 -19.68 -15.68
N SER A 10 -4.18 -18.71 -16.45
CA SER A 10 -5.18 -17.75 -15.98
C SER A 10 -6.35 -17.66 -16.94
N ASN A 11 -7.55 -17.52 -16.41
CA ASN A 11 -8.78 -17.33 -17.16
C ASN A 11 -9.22 -15.87 -17.12
N VAL A 12 -9.90 -15.43 -18.18
CA VAL A 12 -10.68 -14.20 -18.15
C VAL A 12 -11.88 -14.42 -17.24
N ILE A 13 -12.09 -13.51 -16.29
CA ILE A 13 -13.26 -13.54 -15.38
C ILE A 13 -14.26 -12.44 -15.69
N GLY A 14 -13.93 -11.54 -16.62
CA GLY A 14 -14.81 -10.52 -17.15
C GLY A 14 -14.09 -9.23 -17.51
N GLU A 15 -14.90 -8.22 -17.82
CA GLU A 15 -14.44 -6.89 -18.21
C GLU A 15 -15.08 -5.81 -17.33
N LYS A 16 -14.35 -4.73 -17.09
CA LYS A 16 -14.86 -3.53 -16.41
C LYS A 16 -14.51 -2.30 -17.23
N LEU A 17 -15.52 -1.47 -17.49
CA LEU A 17 -15.31 -0.18 -18.15
C LEU A 17 -14.57 0.77 -17.23
N GLY A 18 -13.48 1.35 -17.71
CA GLY A 18 -12.73 2.38 -17.00
C GLY A 18 -13.54 3.68 -16.85
N ARG A 19 -13.36 4.37 -15.74
CA ARG A 19 -14.02 5.65 -15.46
C ARG A 19 -13.41 6.78 -16.27
N PHE A 20 -12.10 6.79 -16.43
CA PHE A 20 -11.31 7.85 -17.08
C PHE A 20 -10.98 7.47 -18.51
N ALA A 21 -10.34 6.32 -18.71
CA ALA A 21 -9.92 5.86 -20.04
C ALA A 21 -11.07 5.47 -20.97
N LYS A 22 -12.32 5.35 -20.46
CA LYS A 22 -13.53 5.02 -21.22
C LYS A 22 -13.39 3.81 -22.15
N ARG A 23 -12.51 2.85 -21.79
CA ARG A 23 -12.30 1.61 -22.52
C ARG A 23 -12.50 0.41 -21.60
N PRO A 24 -12.75 -0.80 -22.14
CA PRO A 24 -12.83 -2.01 -21.33
C PRO A 24 -11.44 -2.43 -20.84
N PHE A 25 -11.41 -2.91 -19.63
CA PHE A 25 -10.25 -3.54 -18.99
C PHE A 25 -10.60 -4.99 -18.68
N VAL A 26 -9.82 -5.90 -19.23
CA VAL A 26 -10.02 -7.35 -19.07
C VAL A 26 -9.38 -7.79 -17.76
N LEU A 27 -10.17 -8.37 -16.86
CA LEU A 27 -9.68 -8.94 -15.61
C LEU A 27 -9.46 -10.44 -15.77
N ARG A 28 -8.25 -10.90 -15.44
CA ARG A 28 -7.89 -12.32 -15.41
C ARG A 28 -7.66 -12.80 -13.99
N ARG A 29 -7.86 -14.10 -13.76
CA ARG A 29 -7.55 -14.74 -12.49
C ARG A 29 -6.74 -16.01 -12.71
N CYS A 30 -5.68 -16.17 -11.93
CA CYS A 30 -4.85 -17.36 -11.93
C CYS A 30 -5.58 -18.52 -11.27
N GLN A 31 -5.60 -19.67 -11.95
CA GLN A 31 -6.21 -20.89 -11.41
C GLN A 31 -5.41 -21.51 -10.26
N ARG A 32 -4.10 -21.23 -10.20
CA ARG A 32 -3.18 -21.85 -9.24
C ARG A 32 -3.01 -21.03 -7.96
N CYS A 33 -2.62 -19.76 -8.06
CA CYS A 33 -2.35 -18.92 -6.89
C CYS A 33 -3.45 -17.90 -6.56
N GLN A 34 -4.52 -17.84 -7.36
CA GLN A 34 -5.66 -16.93 -7.17
C GLN A 34 -5.35 -15.44 -7.35
N PHE A 35 -4.16 -15.08 -7.84
CA PHE A 35 -3.85 -13.70 -8.21
C PHE A 35 -4.73 -13.24 -9.37
N SER A 36 -5.36 -12.08 -9.20
CA SER A 36 -6.14 -11.46 -10.28
C SER A 36 -5.44 -10.22 -10.80
N PHE A 37 -5.46 -9.99 -12.11
CA PHE A 37 -4.73 -8.88 -12.72
C PHE A 37 -5.41 -8.39 -14.00
N VAL A 38 -5.24 -7.12 -14.29
CA VAL A 38 -5.69 -6.52 -15.55
C VAL A 38 -4.75 -6.96 -16.67
N GLU A 39 -5.31 -7.55 -17.74
CA GLU A 39 -4.55 -8.05 -18.88
C GLU A 39 -3.96 -6.91 -19.72
N ASN A 40 -4.77 -5.87 -19.94
CA ASN A 40 -4.48 -4.71 -20.76
C ASN A 40 -4.42 -3.42 -19.93
N PRO A 41 -3.48 -3.29 -18.95
CA PRO A 41 -3.45 -2.16 -18.04
C PRO A 41 -3.22 -0.83 -18.78
N TRP A 42 -3.64 0.25 -18.18
CA TRP A 42 -3.26 1.59 -18.60
C TRP A 42 -1.98 1.99 -17.89
N LEU A 43 -0.89 2.18 -18.65
CA LEU A 43 0.43 2.46 -18.09
C LEU A 43 0.88 3.92 -18.31
N ASP A 44 -0.01 4.77 -18.78
CA ASP A 44 0.24 6.21 -18.85
C ASP A 44 0.04 6.84 -17.47
N TYR A 45 1.03 6.64 -16.62
CA TYR A 45 1.00 7.11 -15.24
C TYR A 45 0.91 8.65 -15.14
N ALA A 46 1.42 9.39 -16.14
CA ALA A 46 1.34 10.85 -16.14
C ALA A 46 -0.11 11.35 -16.28
N GLN A 47 -0.94 10.63 -17.04
CA GLN A 47 -2.36 10.95 -17.15
C GLN A 47 -3.19 10.48 -15.94
N ILE A 48 -2.78 9.39 -15.28
CA ILE A 48 -3.50 8.85 -14.11
C ILE A 48 -3.21 9.71 -12.87
N TYR A 49 -1.92 9.99 -12.63
CA TYR A 49 -1.44 10.71 -11.44
C TYR A 49 -1.19 12.19 -11.75
N ASP A 50 -2.20 12.83 -12.31
CA ASP A 50 -2.23 14.25 -12.61
C ASP A 50 -2.45 15.13 -11.36
N ALA A 51 -2.54 16.43 -11.54
CA ALA A 51 -2.79 17.37 -10.45
C ALA A 51 -4.14 17.10 -9.76
N ALA A 52 -5.17 16.69 -10.52
CA ALA A 52 -6.50 16.39 -9.98
C ALA A 52 -6.48 15.15 -9.08
N TYR A 53 -5.65 14.15 -9.40
CA TYR A 53 -5.44 12.99 -8.53
C TYR A 53 -4.97 13.41 -7.15
N TYR A 54 -3.93 14.25 -7.07
CA TYR A 54 -3.35 14.68 -5.78
C TYR A 54 -4.23 15.65 -4.98
N GLU A 55 -5.26 16.19 -5.60
CA GLU A 55 -6.26 17.06 -4.97
C GLU A 55 -7.56 16.32 -4.58
N GLY A 56 -7.61 15.00 -4.76
CA GLY A 56 -8.80 14.18 -4.48
C GLY A 56 -9.95 14.43 -5.45
N ARG A 57 -9.65 14.76 -6.69
CA ARG A 57 -10.60 14.97 -7.80
C ARG A 57 -10.36 14.01 -8.98
N GLY A 58 -9.29 13.22 -8.92
CA GLY A 58 -8.88 12.27 -9.94
C GLY A 58 -9.43 10.85 -9.72
N ALA A 59 -8.61 9.85 -10.07
CA ALA A 59 -8.97 8.43 -10.04
C ALA A 59 -9.29 7.89 -8.64
N ASP A 60 -8.66 8.42 -7.57
CA ASP A 60 -9.05 8.16 -6.19
C ASP A 60 -9.57 9.45 -5.51
N PRO A 61 -10.87 9.73 -5.59
CA PRO A 61 -11.46 10.95 -5.01
C PRO A 61 -11.54 10.92 -3.47
N LEU A 62 -11.14 9.83 -2.83
CA LEU A 62 -11.17 9.68 -1.37
C LEU A 62 -9.87 10.18 -0.72
N VAL A 63 -8.85 10.55 -1.50
CA VAL A 63 -7.54 11.00 -1.04
C VAL A 63 -7.26 12.41 -1.51
N ASP A 64 -6.74 13.25 -0.63
CA ASP A 64 -6.32 14.64 -0.93
C ASP A 64 -4.90 14.82 -0.37
N TYR A 65 -3.92 14.46 -1.18
CA TYR A 65 -2.51 14.49 -0.80
C TYR A 65 -2.00 15.90 -0.49
N ARG A 66 -2.54 16.92 -1.17
CA ARG A 66 -2.16 18.33 -0.90
C ARG A 66 -2.68 18.80 0.46
N PHE A 67 -3.93 18.48 0.79
CA PHE A 67 -4.49 18.76 2.12
C PHE A 67 -3.71 18.01 3.22
N GLU A 68 -3.40 16.74 3.01
CA GLU A 68 -2.66 15.91 3.97
C GLU A 68 -1.25 16.46 4.23
N LEU A 69 -0.57 16.95 3.18
CA LEU A 69 0.75 17.58 3.29
C LEU A 69 0.68 18.90 4.05
N ALA A 70 -0.30 19.74 3.73
CA ALA A 70 -0.47 21.06 4.33
C ALA A 70 -1.00 21.01 5.77
N GLN A 71 -1.83 20.01 6.10
CA GLN A 71 -2.54 19.92 7.38
C GLN A 71 -2.39 18.51 8.02
N PRO A 72 -1.15 18.07 8.29
CA PRO A 72 -0.86 16.68 8.72
C PRO A 72 -1.51 16.31 10.07
N GLU A 73 -1.73 17.30 10.94
CA GLU A 73 -2.35 17.07 12.25
C GLU A 73 -3.90 17.02 12.18
N LEU A 74 -4.48 17.54 11.10
CA LEU A 74 -5.94 17.58 10.92
C LEU A 74 -6.46 16.47 10.00
N THR A 75 -5.60 15.84 9.19
CA THR A 75 -6.06 14.78 8.31
C THR A 75 -6.41 13.50 9.06
N ILE A 76 -7.41 12.76 8.56
CA ILE A 76 -7.72 11.41 9.07
C ILE A 76 -6.60 10.42 8.77
N ARG A 77 -5.79 10.65 7.73
CA ARG A 77 -4.67 9.76 7.35
C ARG A 77 -3.60 9.64 8.44
N ARG A 78 -3.49 10.62 9.34
CA ARG A 78 -2.62 10.50 10.50
C ARG A 78 -2.85 9.22 11.30
N HIS A 79 -4.09 8.72 11.36
CA HIS A 79 -4.40 7.46 12.04
C HIS A 79 -3.75 6.26 11.36
N GLU A 80 -3.71 6.25 10.01
CA GLU A 80 -2.98 5.21 9.28
C GLU A 80 -1.49 5.26 9.59
N TRP A 81 -0.88 6.46 9.58
CA TRP A 81 0.53 6.62 9.92
C TRP A 81 0.83 6.19 11.37
N GLU A 82 0.00 6.60 12.33
CA GLU A 82 0.07 6.18 13.74
C GLU A 82 0.01 4.64 13.86
N GLY A 83 -0.96 4.04 13.18
CA GLY A 83 -1.17 2.59 13.20
C GLY A 83 0.00 1.81 12.61
N ILE A 84 0.52 2.25 11.45
CA ILE A 84 1.67 1.61 10.80
C ILE A 84 2.91 1.66 11.67
N VAL A 85 3.23 2.82 12.26
CA VAL A 85 4.38 2.95 13.16
C VAL A 85 4.24 2.03 14.38
N LYS A 86 3.05 1.92 14.96
CA LYS A 86 2.77 1.00 16.07
C LYS A 86 2.97 -0.46 15.67
N ILE A 87 2.45 -0.87 14.50
CA ILE A 87 2.58 -2.25 14.01
C ILE A 87 4.05 -2.58 13.73
N VAL A 88 4.75 -1.72 12.98
CA VAL A 88 6.16 -1.93 12.64
C VAL A 88 7.02 -2.01 13.92
N GLY A 89 6.75 -1.16 14.92
CA GLY A 89 7.46 -1.17 16.20
C GLY A 89 7.23 -2.41 17.05
N GLN A 90 6.20 -3.22 16.78
CA GLN A 90 6.02 -4.53 17.42
C GLN A 90 6.72 -5.65 16.67
N LEU A 91 7.00 -5.45 15.37
CA LEU A 91 7.65 -6.42 14.51
C LEU A 91 9.18 -6.26 14.50
N THR A 92 9.68 -5.06 14.79
CA THR A 92 11.12 -4.78 14.88
C THR A 92 11.41 -3.66 15.88
N ALA A 93 12.53 -3.78 16.58
CA ALA A 93 12.95 -2.74 17.52
C ALA A 93 13.50 -1.52 16.75
N PHE A 94 13.10 -0.33 17.19
CA PHE A 94 13.63 0.92 16.67
C PHE A 94 14.84 1.40 17.44
N THR A 95 15.84 1.89 16.73
CA THR A 95 16.99 2.62 17.26
C THR A 95 17.23 3.86 16.40
N PRO A 96 17.99 4.86 16.87
CA PRO A 96 18.37 6.01 16.03
C PRO A 96 19.14 5.63 14.76
N LYS A 97 19.73 4.42 14.71
CA LYS A 97 20.44 3.88 13.54
C LYS A 97 19.55 3.06 12.62
N THR A 98 18.30 2.81 12.99
CA THR A 98 17.36 2.08 12.14
C THR A 98 17.07 2.87 10.87
N ARG A 99 17.31 2.27 9.72
CA ARG A 99 17.05 2.87 8.40
C ARG A 99 15.76 2.32 7.84
N TRP A 100 14.83 3.19 7.58
CA TRP A 100 13.49 2.84 7.10
C TRP A 100 13.19 3.55 5.77
N LEU A 101 12.82 2.78 4.74
CA LEU A 101 12.34 3.29 3.47
C LEU A 101 10.83 3.14 3.37
N ASP A 102 10.11 4.22 3.04
CA ASP A 102 8.71 4.17 2.61
C ASP A 102 8.67 4.19 1.08
N PHE A 103 8.45 3.00 0.50
CA PHE A 103 8.43 2.79 -0.95
C PHE A 103 7.05 3.11 -1.52
N GLY A 104 6.98 4.09 -2.42
CA GLY A 104 5.71 4.68 -2.88
C GLY A 104 5.11 5.60 -1.83
N CYS A 105 5.92 6.49 -1.26
CA CYS A 105 5.58 7.29 -0.07
C CYS A 105 4.53 8.41 -0.32
N GLY A 106 4.10 8.64 -1.57
CA GLY A 106 3.17 9.70 -1.92
C GLY A 106 3.66 11.07 -1.47
N ASN A 107 2.86 11.74 -0.64
CA ASN A 107 3.22 13.05 -0.06
C ASN A 107 4.23 12.97 1.10
N GLY A 108 4.72 11.78 1.45
CA GLY A 108 5.69 11.56 2.53
C GLY A 108 5.11 11.74 3.95
N GLY A 109 3.81 11.68 4.11
CA GLY A 109 3.16 11.82 5.42
C GLY A 109 3.62 10.77 6.43
N LEU A 110 3.74 9.50 6.02
CA LEU A 110 4.29 8.44 6.87
C LEU A 110 5.77 8.68 7.19
N VAL A 111 6.58 9.11 6.21
CA VAL A 111 8.01 9.44 6.42
C VAL A 111 8.16 10.46 7.53
N ARG A 112 7.43 11.60 7.42
CA ARG A 112 7.45 12.66 8.44
C ARG A 112 6.99 12.17 9.81
N HIS A 113 5.88 11.42 9.84
CA HIS A 113 5.32 10.91 11.08
C HIS A 113 6.26 9.91 11.77
N ALA A 114 6.80 8.94 11.03
CA ALA A 114 7.69 7.92 11.55
C ALA A 114 9.00 8.53 12.08
N ARG A 115 9.62 9.48 11.36
CA ARG A 115 10.80 10.23 11.86
C ARG A 115 10.53 10.88 13.21
N LYS A 116 9.40 11.60 13.32
CA LYS A 116 9.02 12.31 14.56
C LYS A 116 8.75 11.34 15.71
N ALA A 117 8.09 10.22 15.42
CA ALA A 117 7.63 9.27 16.45
C ALA A 117 8.72 8.32 16.94
N THR A 118 9.69 7.97 16.09
CA THR A 118 10.68 6.91 16.41
C THR A 118 12.11 7.42 16.54
N GLY A 119 12.43 8.57 15.96
CA GLY A 119 13.80 9.05 15.85
C GLY A 119 14.68 8.29 14.85
N CYS A 120 14.11 7.35 14.08
CA CYS A 120 14.80 6.60 13.04
C CYS A 120 15.19 7.46 11.84
N GLU A 121 16.15 6.98 11.05
CA GLU A 121 16.45 7.52 9.72
C GLU A 121 15.38 6.99 8.74
N VAL A 122 14.31 7.78 8.51
CA VAL A 122 13.24 7.40 7.59
C VAL A 122 13.33 8.26 6.35
N VAL A 123 13.30 7.64 5.17
CA VAL A 123 13.30 8.29 3.86
C VAL A 123 12.17 7.75 2.99
N GLY A 124 11.69 8.53 2.04
CA GLY A 124 10.68 8.12 1.07
C GLY A 124 11.29 7.82 -0.29
N PHE A 125 10.59 7.03 -1.09
CA PHE A 125 10.79 6.91 -2.53
C PHE A 125 9.44 7.06 -3.23
N GLU A 126 9.35 7.98 -4.17
CA GLU A 126 8.14 8.30 -4.95
C GLU A 126 8.55 8.87 -6.30
N GLN A 127 7.78 8.55 -7.36
CA GLN A 127 8.01 9.02 -8.72
C GLN A 127 6.90 9.94 -9.23
N GLY A 128 5.84 10.11 -8.47
CA GLY A 128 4.69 10.92 -8.84
C GLY A 128 4.91 12.44 -8.73
N GLY A 129 4.03 13.22 -9.33
CA GLY A 129 4.13 14.69 -9.38
C GLY A 129 4.07 15.40 -8.02
N ILE A 130 3.68 14.71 -6.94
CA ILE A 130 3.64 15.25 -5.57
C ILE A 130 5.03 15.43 -4.94
N VAL A 131 6.07 14.77 -5.48
CA VAL A 131 7.43 14.74 -4.92
C VAL A 131 8.00 16.15 -4.70
N ALA A 132 7.83 17.05 -5.67
CA ALA A 132 8.35 18.40 -5.55
C ALA A 132 7.74 19.15 -4.35
N ALA A 133 6.44 19.03 -4.14
CA ALA A 133 5.77 19.64 -2.99
C ALA A 133 6.20 19.01 -1.66
N ALA A 134 6.37 17.69 -1.62
CA ALA A 134 6.81 16.99 -0.43
C ALA A 134 8.26 17.38 -0.04
N ARG A 135 9.17 17.47 -1.01
CA ARG A 135 10.54 17.96 -0.78
C ARG A 135 10.59 19.40 -0.31
N ALA A 136 9.77 20.28 -0.92
CA ALA A 136 9.65 21.67 -0.47
C ALA A 136 9.13 21.78 0.98
N ALA A 137 8.37 20.81 1.45
CA ALA A 137 7.95 20.69 2.85
C ALA A 137 9.00 20.02 3.77
N GLY A 138 10.24 19.83 3.29
CA GLY A 138 11.37 19.27 4.05
C GLY A 138 11.31 17.75 4.27
N ILE A 139 10.50 17.02 3.49
CA ILE A 139 10.42 15.56 3.58
C ILE A 139 11.57 14.95 2.75
N PRO A 140 12.41 14.07 3.34
CA PRO A 140 13.50 13.43 2.63
C PRO A 140 12.95 12.35 1.69
N ILE A 141 12.97 12.65 0.39
CA ILE A 141 12.58 11.71 -0.67
C ILE A 141 13.78 11.49 -1.59
N LEU A 142 14.11 10.22 -1.78
CA LEU A 142 15.22 9.77 -2.63
C LEU A 142 14.97 10.15 -4.11
N GLU A 143 16.05 10.43 -4.82
CA GLU A 143 16.00 10.55 -6.28
C GLU A 143 15.80 9.17 -6.92
N PRO A 144 15.15 9.07 -8.09
CA PRO A 144 14.90 7.78 -8.74
C PRO A 144 16.16 6.93 -8.93
N GLY A 145 17.29 7.55 -9.30
CA GLY A 145 18.57 6.84 -9.50
C GLY A 145 19.27 6.41 -8.20
N ALA A 146 18.88 6.95 -7.04
CA ALA A 146 19.55 6.66 -5.77
C ALA A 146 19.35 5.22 -5.29
N LEU A 147 18.26 4.56 -5.68
CA LEU A 147 17.98 3.17 -5.26
C LEU A 147 19.06 2.19 -5.72
N ALA A 148 19.72 2.44 -6.86
CA ALA A 148 20.73 1.53 -7.42
C ALA A 148 21.91 1.29 -6.47
N GLY A 149 22.29 2.30 -5.65
CA GLY A 149 23.42 2.21 -4.69
C GLY A 149 23.00 1.80 -3.26
N LEU A 150 21.75 1.42 -3.03
CA LEU A 150 21.21 1.19 -1.68
C LEU A 150 20.89 -0.28 -1.39
N GLU A 151 21.62 -1.22 -2.02
CA GLU A 151 21.46 -2.65 -1.73
C GLU A 151 21.76 -2.96 -0.26
N GLY A 152 20.87 -3.74 0.39
CA GLY A 152 21.00 -4.15 1.78
C GLY A 152 21.03 -2.99 2.79
N SER A 153 20.55 -1.81 2.39
CA SER A 153 20.72 -0.59 3.17
C SER A 153 19.64 -0.33 4.22
N PHE A 154 18.51 -1.03 4.14
CA PHE A 154 17.36 -0.73 5.01
C PHE A 154 17.04 -1.88 5.97
N ASP A 155 16.72 -1.53 7.21
CA ASP A 155 16.19 -2.43 8.23
C ASP A 155 14.70 -2.70 8.00
N VAL A 156 13.99 -1.67 7.53
CA VAL A 156 12.55 -1.68 7.28
C VAL A 156 12.27 -1.08 5.90
N VAL A 157 11.41 -1.74 5.14
CA VAL A 157 10.75 -1.14 3.97
C VAL A 157 9.25 -1.23 4.17
N THR A 158 8.54 -0.12 3.99
CA THR A 158 7.08 -0.11 3.90
C THR A 158 6.62 0.14 2.47
N ALA A 159 5.46 -0.45 2.07
CA ALA A 159 4.77 -0.16 0.83
C ALA A 159 3.25 -0.12 1.11
N ILE A 160 2.72 1.07 1.32
CA ILE A 160 1.36 1.27 1.81
C ILE A 160 0.43 1.63 0.65
N GLU A 161 -0.47 0.69 0.29
CA GLU A 161 -1.37 0.82 -0.88
C GLU A 161 -0.56 1.10 -2.17
N VAL A 162 0.47 0.27 -2.43
CA VAL A 162 1.36 0.39 -3.59
C VAL A 162 1.25 -0.82 -4.51
N LEU A 163 1.22 -2.03 -3.93
CA LEU A 163 1.38 -3.26 -4.69
C LEU A 163 0.24 -3.50 -5.70
N GLU A 164 -0.94 -2.97 -5.45
CA GLU A 164 -2.07 -3.03 -6.38
C GLU A 164 -1.89 -2.20 -7.65
N HIS A 165 -0.97 -1.22 -7.62
CA HIS A 165 -0.68 -0.33 -8.74
C HIS A 165 0.44 -0.84 -9.65
N VAL A 166 1.18 -1.87 -9.25
CA VAL A 166 2.35 -2.34 -9.99
C VAL A 166 1.99 -3.32 -11.10
N ALA A 167 2.59 -3.13 -12.28
CA ALA A 167 2.37 -3.98 -13.43
C ALA A 167 3.15 -5.30 -13.37
N ASP A 168 4.31 -5.30 -12.72
CA ASP A 168 5.17 -6.48 -12.49
C ASP A 168 5.44 -6.66 -10.99
N PRO A 169 4.52 -7.34 -10.25
CA PRO A 169 4.72 -7.56 -8.83
C PRO A 169 6.00 -8.29 -8.46
N PRO A 170 6.45 -9.35 -9.17
CA PRO A 170 7.71 -10.01 -8.87
C PRO A 170 8.92 -9.10 -9.03
N ALA A 171 8.97 -8.23 -10.04
CA ALA A 171 10.07 -7.28 -10.21
C ALA A 171 10.12 -6.28 -9.06
N THR A 172 8.96 -5.69 -8.69
CA THR A 172 8.87 -4.77 -7.56
C THR A 172 9.27 -5.42 -6.24
N LEU A 173 8.80 -6.65 -5.97
CA LEU A 173 9.17 -7.36 -4.75
C LEU A 173 10.66 -7.72 -4.70
N ARG A 174 11.28 -8.10 -5.83
CA ARG A 174 12.74 -8.31 -5.90
C ARG A 174 13.51 -7.03 -5.63
N GLU A 175 13.04 -5.88 -6.13
CA GLU A 175 13.67 -4.60 -5.84
C GLU A 175 13.57 -4.24 -4.35
N ILE A 176 12.41 -4.40 -3.73
CA ILE A 176 12.24 -4.21 -2.29
C ILE A 176 13.14 -5.16 -1.49
N ARG A 177 13.23 -6.44 -1.94
CA ARG A 177 14.11 -7.43 -1.31
C ARG A 177 15.59 -7.04 -1.39
N ARG A 178 16.02 -6.53 -2.54
CA ARG A 178 17.39 -6.05 -2.76
C ARG A 178 17.76 -4.90 -1.83
N LEU A 179 16.82 -3.99 -1.57
CA LEU A 179 17.03 -2.82 -0.70
C LEU A 179 17.11 -3.19 0.79
N LEU A 180 16.46 -4.28 1.20
CA LEU A 180 16.48 -4.76 2.58
C LEU A 180 17.76 -5.53 2.90
N ARG A 181 18.33 -5.29 4.10
CA ARG A 181 19.37 -6.16 4.63
C ARG A 181 18.82 -7.57 4.92
N PRO A 182 19.65 -8.60 5.01
CA PRO A 182 19.22 -9.92 5.49
C PRO A 182 18.50 -9.80 6.84
N GLY A 183 17.35 -10.45 6.99
CA GLY A 183 16.48 -10.36 8.16
C GLY A 183 15.68 -9.06 8.29
N GLY A 184 15.82 -8.12 7.34
CA GLY A 184 15.06 -6.87 7.32
C GLY A 184 13.56 -7.10 7.14
N LEU A 185 12.75 -6.17 7.63
CA LEU A 185 11.29 -6.24 7.66
C LEU A 185 10.69 -5.54 6.42
N PHE A 186 9.84 -6.25 5.69
CA PHE A 186 8.94 -5.67 4.70
C PHE A 186 7.51 -5.67 5.24
N PHE A 187 6.96 -4.49 5.46
CA PHE A 187 5.56 -4.29 5.85
C PHE A 187 4.79 -3.58 4.74
N TYR A 188 3.64 -4.09 4.38
CA TYR A 188 2.81 -3.52 3.32
C TYR A 188 1.33 -3.61 3.65
N THR A 189 0.52 -2.77 3.01
CA THR A 189 -0.93 -2.89 2.95
C THR A 189 -1.38 -2.88 1.50
N THR A 190 -2.45 -3.61 1.21
CA THR A 190 -3.14 -3.64 -0.08
C THR A 190 -4.56 -4.18 0.10
N GLY A 191 -5.41 -4.06 -0.90
CA GLY A 191 -6.76 -4.62 -0.85
C GLY A 191 -6.77 -6.14 -0.85
N ASN A 192 -7.54 -6.76 0.07
CA ASN A 192 -7.73 -8.19 0.09
C ASN A 192 -8.88 -8.60 -0.85
N ALA A 193 -8.55 -9.29 -1.94
CA ALA A 193 -9.52 -9.76 -2.93
C ALA A 193 -10.29 -11.02 -2.50
N ALA A 194 -9.81 -11.75 -1.48
CA ALA A 194 -10.39 -13.04 -1.08
C ALA A 194 -11.88 -12.96 -0.67
N PRO A 195 -12.33 -11.98 0.14
CA PRO A 195 -13.75 -11.83 0.47
C PRO A 195 -14.63 -11.47 -0.74
N PHE A 196 -14.04 -10.97 -1.83
CA PHE A 196 -14.73 -10.45 -3.01
C PHE A 196 -14.52 -11.31 -4.27
N ARG A 197 -13.93 -12.50 -4.12
CA ARG A 197 -13.48 -13.35 -5.24
C ARG A 197 -14.57 -13.68 -6.28
N ASP A 198 -15.80 -13.80 -5.84
CA ASP A 198 -16.92 -14.17 -6.72
C ASP A 198 -17.58 -12.96 -7.40
N HIS A 199 -17.18 -11.74 -7.01
CA HIS A 199 -17.74 -10.49 -7.53
C HIS A 199 -16.72 -9.36 -7.65
N LEU A 200 -15.47 -9.68 -8.03
CA LEU A 200 -14.36 -8.72 -8.18
C LEU A 200 -14.70 -7.53 -9.11
N LEU A 201 -15.45 -7.78 -10.17
CA LEU A 201 -15.83 -6.72 -11.12
C LEU A 201 -16.72 -5.63 -10.49
N SER A 202 -17.55 -6.00 -9.51
CA SER A 202 -18.39 -5.05 -8.75
C SER A 202 -17.75 -4.53 -7.47
N TRP A 203 -16.59 -5.05 -7.09
CA TRP A 203 -15.87 -4.57 -5.92
C TRP A 203 -15.45 -3.12 -6.08
N GLY A 204 -15.88 -2.26 -5.16
CA GLY A 204 -15.64 -0.81 -5.23
C GLY A 204 -14.17 -0.39 -5.19
N TYR A 205 -13.32 -1.22 -4.57
CA TYR A 205 -11.88 -1.02 -4.55
C TYR A 205 -11.23 -1.26 -5.93
N PHE A 206 -11.78 -2.15 -6.76
CA PHE A 206 -11.25 -2.41 -8.08
C PHE A 206 -11.57 -1.26 -9.04
N ILE A 207 -10.60 -0.37 -9.24
CA ILE A 207 -10.59 0.71 -10.23
C ILE A 207 -9.55 0.31 -11.28
N PRO A 208 -9.95 -0.18 -12.47
CA PRO A 208 -9.06 -0.90 -13.38
C PRO A 208 -7.94 -0.06 -13.98
N GLU A 209 -8.03 1.27 -13.94
CA GLU A 209 -6.97 2.18 -14.35
C GLU A 209 -5.81 2.23 -13.37
N ILE A 210 -6.07 2.03 -12.07
CA ILE A 210 -5.08 2.19 -11.02
C ILE A 210 -4.81 0.91 -10.24
N HIS A 211 -5.82 0.11 -9.91
CA HIS A 211 -5.68 -1.16 -9.19
C HIS A 211 -5.61 -2.32 -10.17
N ILE A 212 -4.44 -2.50 -10.77
CA ILE A 212 -4.21 -3.45 -11.85
C ILE A 212 -3.74 -4.84 -11.37
N SER A 213 -3.42 -4.96 -10.08
CA SER A 213 -2.98 -6.19 -9.41
C SER A 213 -3.79 -6.40 -8.13
N LEU A 214 -4.55 -7.50 -8.07
CA LEU A 214 -5.45 -7.80 -6.95
C LEU A 214 -4.99 -9.09 -6.26
N TYR A 215 -4.69 -8.99 -4.97
CA TYR A 215 -4.10 -10.06 -4.20
C TYR A 215 -5.11 -10.72 -3.27
N GLU A 216 -4.95 -12.03 -3.12
CA GLU A 216 -5.44 -12.79 -1.97
C GLU A 216 -4.25 -13.19 -1.08
N PRO A 217 -4.42 -13.53 0.21
CA PRO A 217 -3.31 -13.93 1.07
C PRO A 217 -2.44 -15.03 0.47
N ALA A 218 -3.05 -16.01 -0.20
CA ALA A 218 -2.34 -17.11 -0.87
C ALA A 218 -1.44 -16.61 -2.01
N SER A 219 -1.95 -15.73 -2.88
CA SER A 219 -1.16 -15.19 -3.99
C SER A 219 -0.03 -14.29 -3.52
N MET A 220 -0.23 -13.53 -2.45
CA MET A 220 0.82 -12.71 -1.85
C MET A 220 1.90 -13.57 -1.20
N THR A 221 1.50 -14.60 -0.44
CA THR A 221 2.45 -15.56 0.15
C THR A 221 3.33 -16.22 -0.93
N GLU A 222 2.73 -16.63 -2.04
CA GLU A 222 3.47 -17.19 -3.18
C GLU A 222 4.41 -16.17 -3.82
N ALA A 223 3.96 -14.91 -4.01
CA ALA A 223 4.80 -13.86 -4.57
C ALA A 223 6.02 -13.55 -3.69
N LEU A 224 5.80 -13.44 -2.39
CA LEU A 224 6.85 -13.19 -1.40
C LEU A 224 7.90 -14.30 -1.38
N ARG A 225 7.48 -15.58 -1.31
CA ARG A 225 8.41 -16.72 -1.32
C ARG A 225 9.27 -16.77 -2.58
N ARG A 226 8.65 -16.51 -3.74
CA ARG A 226 9.36 -16.51 -5.05
C ARG A 226 10.37 -15.38 -5.20
N THR A 227 10.27 -14.36 -4.37
CA THR A 227 11.12 -13.16 -4.45
C THR A 227 12.10 -13.02 -3.28
N GLY A 228 12.32 -14.11 -2.50
CA GLY A 228 13.34 -14.15 -1.46
C GLY A 228 12.89 -13.60 -0.12
N PHE A 229 11.59 -13.71 0.18
CA PHE A 229 11.05 -13.38 1.50
C PHE A 229 10.56 -14.61 2.24
N GLU A 230 10.64 -14.56 3.57
CA GLU A 230 9.96 -15.46 4.48
C GLU A 230 8.66 -14.79 4.96
N PRO A 231 7.47 -15.20 4.46
CA PRO A 231 6.21 -14.66 4.93
C PRO A 231 5.84 -15.24 6.30
N ARG A 232 5.52 -14.37 7.26
CA ARG A 232 5.10 -14.73 8.62
C ARG A 232 3.73 -14.15 8.93
N GLN A 233 2.85 -14.97 9.49
CA GLN A 233 1.54 -14.52 9.95
C GLN A 233 1.67 -13.86 11.32
N HIS A 234 1.12 -12.68 11.43
CA HIS A 234 0.97 -11.97 12.69
C HIS A 234 -0.52 -11.66 12.85
N GLY A 235 -1.13 -12.13 13.89
CA GLY A 235 -2.53 -11.85 14.17
C GLY A 235 -2.84 -10.35 14.28
N TYR A 236 -3.95 -10.02 14.89
CA TYR A 236 -4.37 -8.63 15.08
C TYR A 236 -3.44 -7.91 16.07
N LEU A 237 -2.52 -7.10 15.56
CA LEU A 237 -1.59 -6.29 16.35
C LEU A 237 -2.23 -4.94 16.76
N PRO A 238 -1.87 -4.37 17.92
CA PRO A 238 -2.18 -2.98 18.23
C PRO A 238 -1.66 -2.05 17.10
N GLY A 239 -2.46 -1.09 16.70
CA GLY A 239 -2.18 -0.26 15.51
C GLY A 239 -3.11 -0.59 14.34
N TRP A 240 -3.59 -1.83 14.20
CA TRP A 240 -4.66 -2.12 13.24
C TRP A 240 -5.94 -1.34 13.52
N ASP A 241 -6.26 -1.06 14.79
CA ASP A 241 -7.37 -0.19 15.17
C ASP A 241 -7.28 1.18 14.49
N ASP A 242 -6.09 1.75 14.45
CA ASP A 242 -5.85 3.06 13.85
C ASP A 242 -5.88 3.00 12.32
N VAL A 243 -5.28 1.97 11.70
CA VAL A 243 -5.34 1.74 10.24
C VAL A 243 -6.78 1.55 9.79
N ILE A 244 -7.55 0.72 10.48
CA ILE A 244 -8.97 0.48 10.16
C ILE A 244 -9.80 1.74 10.41
N ARG A 245 -9.53 2.48 11.48
CA ARG A 245 -10.14 3.78 11.73
C ARG A 245 -10.00 4.71 10.54
N PHE A 246 -8.79 4.84 10.00
CA PHE A 246 -8.56 5.61 8.79
C PHE A 246 -9.42 5.09 7.62
N LYS A 247 -9.36 3.77 7.34
CA LYS A 247 -10.10 3.16 6.22
C LYS A 247 -11.62 3.37 6.36
N VAL A 248 -12.19 3.24 7.54
CA VAL A 248 -13.62 3.51 7.80
C VAL A 248 -13.94 4.97 7.57
N LEU A 249 -13.18 5.91 8.15
CA LEU A 249 -13.43 7.35 8.00
C LEU A 249 -13.27 7.80 6.53
N LYS A 250 -12.27 7.24 5.80
CA LYS A 250 -12.07 7.46 4.36
C LYS A 250 -13.32 7.02 3.56
N ASN A 251 -13.84 5.82 3.81
CA ASN A 251 -15.04 5.32 3.13
C ASN A 251 -16.31 6.13 3.45
N LEU A 252 -16.38 6.74 4.62
CA LEU A 252 -17.41 7.72 4.99
C LEU A 252 -17.16 9.11 4.36
N LYS A 253 -16.18 9.24 3.46
CA LYS A 253 -15.78 10.48 2.77
C LYS A 253 -15.35 11.61 3.71
N LEU A 254 -14.91 11.27 4.92
CA LEU A 254 -14.37 12.24 5.86
C LEU A 254 -12.88 12.49 5.52
N ARG A 255 -12.47 13.75 5.59
CA ARG A 255 -11.07 14.14 5.32
C ARG A 255 -10.37 14.64 6.58
N ARG A 256 -11.13 15.18 7.55
CA ARG A 256 -10.61 15.78 8.78
C ARG A 256 -10.88 14.92 9.99
N SER A 257 -9.86 14.73 10.82
CA SER A 257 -9.99 14.11 12.13
C SER A 257 -10.72 15.08 13.10
N ARG A 258 -11.68 14.56 13.85
CA ARG A 258 -12.49 15.31 14.83
C ARG A 258 -12.44 14.63 16.19
N ALA A 259 -12.63 15.41 17.27
CA ALA A 259 -12.66 14.87 18.64
C ALA A 259 -13.74 13.78 18.83
N LEU A 260 -14.91 13.93 18.18
CA LEU A 260 -15.98 12.93 18.20
C LEU A 260 -15.53 11.54 17.72
N HIS A 261 -14.57 11.45 16.82
CA HIS A 261 -14.04 10.16 16.37
C HIS A 261 -13.32 9.37 17.50
N ARG A 262 -12.95 10.04 18.61
CA ARG A 262 -12.34 9.39 19.79
C ARG A 262 -13.34 8.63 20.64
N ALA A 263 -14.63 8.98 20.56
CA ALA A 263 -15.69 8.32 21.31
C ALA A 263 -16.09 6.95 20.75
N VAL A 264 -15.66 6.64 19.51
CA VAL A 264 -15.92 5.35 18.85
C VAL A 264 -14.99 4.28 19.45
N PRO A 265 -15.50 3.11 19.86
CA PRO A 265 -14.70 2.00 20.37
C PRO A 265 -13.95 1.28 19.22
N TRP A 266 -12.91 1.91 18.69
CA TRP A 266 -12.21 1.47 17.49
C TRP A 266 -11.63 0.06 17.61
N HIS A 267 -11.20 -0.36 18.81
CA HIS A 267 -10.71 -1.71 19.07
C HIS A 267 -11.76 -2.81 18.83
N LEU A 268 -13.04 -2.52 19.11
CA LEU A 268 -14.12 -3.46 18.81
C LEU A 268 -14.52 -3.39 17.34
N LEU A 269 -14.73 -2.18 16.83
CA LEU A 269 -15.08 -1.98 15.42
C LEU A 269 -13.99 -2.51 14.49
N GLY A 270 -12.72 -2.29 14.83
CA GLY A 270 -11.59 -2.78 14.06
C GLY A 270 -11.60 -4.29 13.88
N ARG A 271 -11.86 -5.04 14.93
CA ARG A 271 -11.97 -6.51 14.88
C ARG A 271 -13.17 -6.99 14.06
N VAL A 272 -14.30 -6.28 14.11
CA VAL A 272 -15.48 -6.60 13.28
C VAL A 272 -15.17 -6.37 11.82
N VAL A 273 -14.56 -5.22 11.48
CA VAL A 273 -14.17 -4.89 10.11
C VAL A 273 -13.14 -5.89 9.59
N ASP A 274 -12.12 -6.23 10.39
CA ASP A 274 -11.11 -7.21 10.00
C ASP A 274 -11.72 -8.60 9.74
N ARG A 275 -12.67 -9.04 10.56
CA ARG A 275 -13.38 -10.31 10.33
C ARG A 275 -14.06 -10.37 8.96
N HIS A 276 -14.62 -9.25 8.48
CA HIS A 276 -15.28 -9.18 7.17
C HIS A 276 -14.29 -9.00 6.01
N HIS A 277 -13.27 -8.17 6.20
CA HIS A 277 -12.31 -7.80 5.14
C HIS A 277 -11.01 -8.60 5.19
N ARG A 278 -10.78 -9.38 6.24
CA ARG A 278 -9.61 -10.26 6.43
C ARG A 278 -8.27 -9.55 6.16
N LEU A 279 -8.15 -8.29 6.61
CA LEU A 279 -6.97 -7.46 6.34
C LEU A 279 -5.70 -8.04 6.99
N THR A 280 -5.84 -8.65 8.17
CA THR A 280 -4.73 -9.25 8.92
C THR A 280 -4.35 -10.67 8.46
N GLU A 281 -5.02 -11.21 7.44
CA GLU A 281 -4.62 -12.49 6.82
C GLU A 281 -3.42 -12.37 5.88
N PHE A 282 -3.02 -11.14 5.50
CA PHE A 282 -1.79 -10.95 4.76
C PHE A 282 -0.57 -11.16 5.67
N PRO A 283 0.42 -11.96 5.21
CA PRO A 283 1.63 -12.16 5.98
C PRO A 283 2.50 -10.89 5.97
N VAL A 284 3.25 -10.69 7.03
CA VAL A 284 4.40 -9.79 7.04
C VAL A 284 5.60 -10.53 6.46
N ALA A 285 6.48 -9.85 5.76
CA ALA A 285 7.59 -10.47 5.06
C ALA A 285 8.94 -10.10 5.69
N HIS A 286 9.80 -11.10 5.85
CA HIS A 286 11.19 -10.90 6.25
C HIS A 286 12.12 -11.25 5.09
N ALA A 287 13.14 -10.44 4.85
CA ALA A 287 14.14 -10.70 3.82
C ALA A 287 15.01 -11.90 4.25
N ILE A 288 15.15 -12.92 3.40
CA ILE A 288 16.01 -14.09 3.61
C ILE A 288 17.46 -13.72 3.29
#